data_ce0754b75835ed43db6affcca88c6ecf
#
_entry.id   ce0754b75835ed43db6affcca88c6ecf
#
_cell.length_a   1.000
_cell.length_b   1.000
_cell.length_c   1.000
_cell.angle_alpha   90.00
_cell.angle_beta   90.00
_cell.angle_gamma   90.00
#
_symmetry.space_group_name_H-M   'P 1'
#
loop_
_entity.id
_entity.type
_entity.pdbx_description
1 polymer ?
#
loop_
_entity_poly.entity_id
_entity_poly.type
_entity_poly.pdbx_seq_one_letter_code
_entity_poly.pdbx_strand_id
1 'polypeptide(L)'
;MVDEYNLFYGPNGLLRITGTNQPFFTVLQTYSDVINRESDQLVQYMLRGELYPTMYHQSNLINYGGGKSLLTDTLEAAFTKFQKISGLPVLSFNQSDLGKKLEDRMAFFSGNTKATYKPGIGITITSTGAASAPITGICSSACENYGGTNISKIPVPANGTVNIPLF
;
A
#
# COMPACT_ATOMS: atom_id res chain seq x y z
N MET A 1 -14.31 5.58 23.19
CA MET A 1 -13.28 5.32 22.16
C MET A 1 -11.88 5.19 22.78
N VAL A 2 -11.26 6.26 23.32
CA VAL A 2 -9.94 6.15 24.00
C VAL A 2 -10.01 5.20 25.19
N ASP A 3 -11.06 5.31 26.00
CA ASP A 3 -11.28 4.40 27.13
C ASP A 3 -11.46 2.94 26.67
N GLU A 4 -12.19 2.71 25.59
CA GLU A 4 -12.34 1.40 24.97
C GLU A 4 -11.02 0.86 24.43
N TYR A 5 -10.22 1.70 23.77
CA TYR A 5 -8.89 1.33 23.31
C TYR A 5 -7.98 0.91 24.50
N ASN A 6 -7.99 1.68 25.56
CA ASN A 6 -7.25 1.38 26.78
C ASN A 6 -7.80 0.15 27.52
N LEU A 7 -9.12 -0.11 27.43
CA LEU A 7 -9.72 -1.33 27.97
C LEU A 7 -9.15 -2.59 27.31
N PHE A 8 -8.85 -2.54 26.02
CA PHE A 8 -8.25 -3.67 25.31
C PHE A 8 -6.73 -3.70 25.40
N TYR A 9 -6.06 -2.61 25.18
CA TYR A 9 -4.61 -2.54 24.96
C TYR A 9 -3.83 -1.87 26.10
N GLY A 10 -4.49 -1.19 27.02
CA GLY A 10 -3.85 -0.46 28.12
C GLY A 10 -3.19 -1.35 29.16
N PRO A 11 -2.62 -0.75 30.23
CA PRO A 11 -1.85 -1.46 31.27
C PRO A 11 -2.61 -2.61 31.92
N ASN A 12 -3.91 -2.41 32.16
CA ASN A 12 -4.84 -3.41 32.69
C ASN A 12 -5.77 -3.99 31.62
N GLY A 13 -5.36 -3.86 30.34
CA GLY A 13 -6.19 -4.24 29.21
C GLY A 13 -6.51 -5.72 29.13
N LEU A 14 -7.54 -6.07 28.38
CA LEU A 14 -8.02 -7.45 28.20
C LEU A 14 -7.10 -8.27 27.31
N LEU A 15 -6.40 -7.62 26.40
CA LEU A 15 -5.49 -8.29 25.46
C LEU A 15 -4.05 -8.26 25.99
N ARG A 16 -3.31 -9.33 25.66
CA ARG A 16 -1.90 -9.49 26.01
C ARG A 16 -1.06 -9.76 24.77
N ILE A 17 0.20 -9.39 24.80
CA ILE A 17 1.15 -9.75 23.76
C ILE A 17 1.22 -11.27 23.68
N THR A 18 1.00 -11.80 22.47
CA THR A 18 0.95 -13.25 22.23
C THR A 18 2.15 -13.98 22.80
N GLY A 19 1.89 -15.03 23.57
CA GLY A 19 2.94 -15.83 24.22
C GLY A 19 3.52 -15.21 25.51
N THR A 20 2.98 -14.07 25.96
CA THR A 20 3.41 -13.42 27.22
C THR A 20 2.19 -13.02 28.05
N ASN A 21 2.41 -12.64 29.31
CA ASN A 21 1.38 -12.02 30.15
C ASN A 21 1.50 -10.49 30.19
N GLN A 22 2.28 -9.90 29.29
CA GLN A 22 2.52 -8.47 29.24
C GLN A 22 1.39 -7.73 28.53
N PRO A 23 0.95 -6.55 29.00
CA PRO A 23 0.04 -5.69 28.29
C PRO A 23 0.70 -5.12 27.04
N PHE A 24 -0.10 -4.72 26.02
CA PHE A 24 0.43 -4.03 24.85
C PHE A 24 1.03 -2.66 25.22
N PHE A 25 0.41 -1.96 26.17
CA PHE A 25 0.90 -0.69 26.70
C PHE A 25 1.02 -0.73 28.21
N THR A 26 2.12 -0.23 28.71
CA THR A 26 2.37 -0.09 30.16
C THR A 26 1.78 1.18 30.76
N VAL A 27 1.31 2.09 29.89
CA VAL A 27 0.64 3.37 30.26
C VAL A 27 -0.64 3.55 29.48
N LEU A 28 -1.56 4.33 30.03
CA LEU A 28 -2.80 4.68 29.32
C LEU A 28 -2.47 5.53 28.09
N GLN A 29 -3.10 5.21 26.99
CA GLN A 29 -2.94 5.94 25.74
C GLN A 29 -3.89 7.14 25.68
N THR A 30 -3.40 8.26 25.21
CA THR A 30 -4.22 9.45 24.90
C THR A 30 -4.79 9.33 23.48
N TYR A 31 -5.71 10.22 23.13
CA TYR A 31 -6.22 10.29 21.74
C TYR A 31 -5.10 10.50 20.72
N SER A 32 -4.15 11.37 21.03
CA SER A 32 -2.99 11.62 20.17
C SER A 32 -2.10 10.39 20.00
N ASP A 33 -1.91 9.61 21.06
CA ASP A 33 -1.12 8.38 20.99
C ASP A 33 -1.79 7.36 20.08
N VAL A 34 -3.12 7.21 20.19
CA VAL A 34 -3.91 6.33 19.32
C VAL A 34 -3.78 6.77 17.86
N ILE A 35 -4.03 8.06 17.56
CA ILE A 35 -3.91 8.58 16.18
C ILE A 35 -2.50 8.37 15.62
N ASN A 36 -1.46 8.68 16.39
CA ASN A 36 -0.09 8.52 15.95
C ASN A 36 0.22 7.06 15.60
N ARG A 37 -0.15 6.14 16.47
CA ARG A 37 0.11 4.72 16.28
C ARG A 37 -0.63 4.14 15.09
N GLU A 38 -1.94 4.36 15.01
CA GLU A 38 -2.76 3.81 13.94
C GLU A 38 -2.37 4.42 12.57
N SER A 39 -2.02 5.70 12.54
CA SER A 39 -1.51 6.32 11.32
C SER A 39 -0.12 5.81 10.92
N ASP A 40 0.78 5.49 11.86
CA ASP A 40 2.06 4.85 11.56
C ASP A 40 1.87 3.47 10.94
N GLN A 41 0.91 2.69 11.45
CA GLN A 41 0.57 1.38 10.90
C GLN A 41 0.00 1.49 9.48
N LEU A 42 -0.90 2.45 9.24
CA LEU A 42 -1.42 2.71 7.90
C LEU A 42 -0.30 3.10 6.92
N VAL A 43 0.62 3.95 7.32
CA VAL A 43 1.79 4.31 6.49
C VAL A 43 2.63 3.08 6.16
N GLN A 44 2.85 2.17 7.10
CA GLN A 44 3.56 0.92 6.83
C GLN A 44 2.82 0.05 5.81
N TYR A 45 1.49 -0.05 5.91
CA TYR A 45 0.69 -0.78 4.92
C TYR A 45 0.78 -0.14 3.53
N MET A 46 0.68 1.19 3.44
CA MET A 46 0.83 1.92 2.19
C MET A 46 2.21 1.69 1.55
N LEU A 47 3.30 1.75 2.33
CA LEU A 47 4.66 1.54 1.84
C LEU A 47 4.93 0.09 1.39
N ARG A 48 4.23 -0.89 1.97
CA ARG A 48 4.29 -2.29 1.54
C ARG A 48 3.41 -2.58 0.32
N GLY A 49 2.58 -1.63 -0.11
CA GLY A 49 1.58 -1.86 -1.16
C GLY A 49 0.53 -2.88 -0.74
N GLU A 50 0.12 -2.86 0.52
CA GLU A 50 -0.95 -3.70 1.05
C GLU A 50 -2.27 -3.35 0.36
N LEU A 51 -3.02 -4.39 -0.01
CA LEU A 51 -4.29 -4.25 -0.70
C LEU A 51 -5.49 -4.69 0.17
N TYR A 52 -5.23 -5.10 1.42
CA TYR A 52 -6.30 -5.52 2.33
C TYR A 52 -7.07 -4.29 2.83
N PRO A 53 -8.41 -4.35 2.79
CA PRO A 53 -9.23 -3.27 3.32
C PRO A 53 -9.07 -3.16 4.84
N THR A 54 -8.83 -1.96 5.33
CA THR A 54 -8.86 -1.68 6.77
C THR A 54 -10.30 -1.51 7.21
N MET A 55 -10.71 -2.27 8.22
CA MET A 55 -12.06 -2.20 8.75
C MET A 55 -12.18 -1.07 9.79
N TYR A 56 -13.25 -0.27 9.67
CA TYR A 56 -13.64 0.71 10.66
C TYR A 56 -15.07 0.42 11.13
N HIS A 57 -15.31 0.54 12.44
CA HIS A 57 -16.65 0.43 13.00
C HIS A 57 -17.41 1.75 12.87
N GLN A 58 -18.74 1.71 12.89
CA GLN A 58 -19.59 2.91 12.84
C GLN A 58 -19.23 3.96 13.91
N SER A 59 -18.85 3.51 15.11
CA SER A 59 -18.39 4.39 16.19
C SER A 59 -17.16 5.22 15.82
N ASN A 60 -16.31 4.75 14.91
CA ASN A 60 -15.13 5.47 14.45
C ASN A 60 -15.47 6.57 13.43
N LEU A 61 -16.70 6.57 12.91
CA LEU A 61 -17.22 7.53 11.93
C LEU A 61 -18.04 8.66 12.58
N ILE A 62 -18.29 8.61 13.89
CA ILE A 62 -19.06 9.61 14.61
C ILE A 62 -18.35 10.96 14.48
N ASN A 63 -19.08 11.93 13.91
CA ASN A 63 -18.61 13.31 13.80
C ASN A 63 -18.70 13.99 15.18
N TYR A 64 -17.55 14.42 15.69
CA TYR A 64 -17.45 15.15 16.96
C TYR A 64 -17.31 16.66 16.78
N GLY A 65 -17.54 17.17 15.56
CA GLY A 65 -17.51 18.58 15.19
C GLY A 65 -16.55 18.87 14.04
N GLY A 66 -16.85 19.90 13.25
CA GLY A 66 -16.00 20.33 12.13
C GLY A 66 -15.76 19.30 11.01
N GLY A 67 -16.64 18.30 10.87
CA GLY A 67 -16.45 17.21 9.91
C GLY A 67 -15.39 16.18 10.33
N LYS A 68 -14.96 16.21 11.59
CA LYS A 68 -13.92 15.34 12.13
C LYS A 68 -14.49 14.08 12.78
N SER A 69 -13.80 12.99 12.60
CA SER A 69 -14.05 11.68 13.23
C SER A 69 -12.72 10.97 13.44
N LEU A 70 -12.70 9.88 14.17
CA LEU A 70 -11.48 9.08 14.33
C LEU A 70 -10.92 8.66 12.96
N LEU A 71 -11.78 8.25 12.04
CA LEU A 71 -11.36 7.87 10.69
C LEU A 71 -10.66 9.03 9.97
N THR A 72 -11.29 10.22 9.95
CA THR A 72 -10.71 11.36 9.24
C THR A 72 -9.38 11.80 9.84
N ASP A 73 -9.26 11.82 11.16
CA ASP A 73 -8.01 12.21 11.82
C ASP A 73 -6.90 11.20 11.59
N THR A 74 -7.22 9.90 11.63
CA THR A 74 -6.24 8.84 11.36
C THR A 74 -5.76 8.88 9.91
N LEU A 75 -6.67 9.06 8.94
CA LEU A 75 -6.32 9.15 7.53
C LEU A 75 -5.51 10.43 7.23
N GLU A 76 -5.91 11.57 7.78
CA GLU A 76 -5.18 12.83 7.60
C GLU A 76 -3.75 12.75 8.15
N ALA A 77 -3.59 12.15 9.34
CA ALA A 77 -2.28 11.91 9.92
C ALA A 77 -1.45 10.94 9.06
N ALA A 78 -2.04 9.84 8.58
CA ALA A 78 -1.37 8.86 7.74
C ALA A 78 -0.92 9.47 6.41
N PHE A 79 -1.80 10.19 5.70
CA PHE A 79 -1.45 10.83 4.43
C PHE A 79 -0.39 11.92 4.62
N THR A 80 -0.47 12.71 5.69
CA THR A 80 0.56 13.70 6.02
C THR A 80 1.94 13.05 6.24
N LYS A 81 1.99 11.93 6.96
CA LYS A 81 3.21 11.17 7.17
C LYS A 81 3.73 10.55 5.87
N PHE A 82 2.84 9.94 5.08
CA PHE A 82 3.17 9.32 3.81
C PHE A 82 3.76 10.32 2.81
N GLN A 83 3.17 11.50 2.68
CA GLN A 83 3.66 12.56 1.79
C GLN A 83 5.08 13.03 2.13
N LYS A 84 5.46 13.02 3.42
CA LYS A 84 6.82 13.34 3.85
C LYS A 84 7.85 12.30 3.42
N ILE A 85 7.43 11.05 3.23
CA ILE A 85 8.29 9.91 2.88
C ILE A 85 8.35 9.73 1.37
N SER A 86 7.21 9.69 0.70
CA SER A 86 7.10 9.25 -0.69
C SER A 86 6.88 10.40 -1.68
N GLY A 87 6.11 11.41 -1.34
CA GLY A 87 5.71 12.46 -2.29
C GLY A 87 4.84 11.98 -3.47
N LEU A 88 4.55 10.67 -3.56
CA LEU A 88 3.73 10.09 -4.63
C LEU A 88 2.23 10.22 -4.32
N PRO A 89 1.37 10.41 -5.33
CA PRO A 89 -0.07 10.44 -5.12
C PRO A 89 -0.58 9.11 -4.57
N VAL A 90 -1.54 9.17 -3.65
CA VAL A 90 -2.28 7.98 -3.20
C VAL A 90 -3.43 7.73 -4.17
N LEU A 91 -3.49 6.53 -4.73
CA LEU A 91 -4.53 6.12 -5.65
C LEU A 91 -5.67 5.44 -4.88
N SER A 92 -6.90 5.81 -5.20
CA SER A 92 -8.11 5.17 -4.68
C SER A 92 -8.78 4.37 -5.78
N PHE A 93 -8.82 3.06 -5.63
CA PHE A 93 -9.45 2.14 -6.57
C PHE A 93 -10.74 1.58 -5.98
N ASN A 94 -11.74 1.35 -6.82
CA ASN A 94 -12.85 0.49 -6.44
C ASN A 94 -12.39 -0.98 -6.35
N GLN A 95 -13.18 -1.84 -5.70
CA GLN A 95 -12.81 -3.25 -5.47
C GLN A 95 -12.53 -4.03 -6.76
N SER A 96 -13.27 -3.76 -7.84
CA SER A 96 -13.09 -4.44 -9.12
C SER A 96 -11.74 -4.12 -9.75
N ASP A 97 -11.37 -2.84 -9.75
CA ASP A 97 -10.09 -2.39 -10.32
C ASP A 97 -8.91 -2.84 -9.45
N LEU A 98 -9.11 -2.86 -8.13
CA LEU A 98 -8.12 -3.41 -7.20
C LEU A 98 -7.90 -4.91 -7.45
N GLY A 99 -8.97 -5.68 -7.68
CA GLY A 99 -8.89 -7.10 -8.03
C GLY A 99 -8.07 -7.35 -9.29
N LYS A 100 -8.30 -6.58 -10.36
CA LYS A 100 -7.52 -6.68 -11.60
C LYS A 100 -6.04 -6.36 -11.39
N LYS A 101 -5.72 -5.33 -10.58
CA LYS A 101 -4.32 -5.01 -10.25
C LYS A 101 -3.65 -6.12 -9.45
N LEU A 102 -4.40 -6.79 -8.58
CA LEU A 102 -3.91 -7.95 -7.83
C LEU A 102 -3.65 -9.14 -8.75
N GLU A 103 -4.55 -9.43 -9.69
CA GLU A 103 -4.37 -10.48 -10.71
C GLU A 103 -3.11 -10.22 -11.56
N ASP A 104 -2.92 -9.00 -12.06
CA ASP A 104 -1.73 -8.59 -12.80
C ASP A 104 -0.45 -8.82 -11.98
N ARG A 105 -0.47 -8.42 -10.71
CA ARG A 105 0.66 -8.60 -9.78
C ARG A 105 0.97 -10.08 -9.51
N MET A 106 -0.07 -10.88 -9.30
CA MET A 106 0.09 -12.32 -9.09
C MET A 106 0.65 -13.01 -10.36
N ALA A 107 0.15 -12.67 -11.54
CA ALA A 107 0.66 -13.18 -12.81
C ALA A 107 2.12 -12.79 -13.03
N PHE A 108 2.51 -11.55 -12.73
CA PHE A 108 3.90 -11.10 -12.83
C PHE A 108 4.85 -11.91 -11.95
N PHE A 109 4.49 -12.17 -10.70
CA PHE A 109 5.33 -12.93 -9.77
C PHE A 109 5.33 -14.43 -10.10
N SER A 110 4.18 -15.04 -10.39
CA SER A 110 4.09 -16.47 -10.72
C SER A 110 4.74 -16.81 -12.07
N GLY A 111 4.80 -15.85 -12.99
CA GLY A 111 5.45 -15.98 -14.29
C GLY A 111 6.97 -16.02 -14.22
N ASN A 112 7.61 -15.89 -13.04
CA ASN A 112 9.05 -15.80 -12.90
C ASN A 112 9.66 -14.78 -13.88
N THR A 113 9.02 -13.63 -13.99
CA THR A 113 9.39 -12.56 -14.94
C THR A 113 10.74 -11.97 -14.55
N LYS A 114 11.65 -11.89 -15.52
CA LYS A 114 13.00 -11.34 -15.37
C LYS A 114 13.24 -10.27 -16.41
N ALA A 115 14.02 -9.26 -16.05
CA ALA A 115 14.45 -8.22 -16.98
C ALA A 115 15.98 -8.06 -16.94
N THR A 116 16.57 -7.85 -18.08
CA THR A 116 17.99 -7.51 -18.24
C THR A 116 18.09 -6.17 -18.98
N TYR A 117 18.79 -5.22 -18.40
CA TYR A 117 19.08 -3.93 -19.00
C TYR A 117 20.50 -3.92 -19.56
N LYS A 118 20.65 -3.49 -20.82
CA LYS A 118 21.94 -3.23 -21.46
C LYS A 118 22.01 -1.77 -21.89
N PRO A 119 22.89 -0.93 -21.30
CA PRO A 119 23.05 0.47 -21.67
C PRO A 119 23.27 0.65 -23.18
N GLY A 120 22.56 1.60 -23.79
CA GLY A 120 22.64 1.90 -25.23
C GLY A 120 22.04 0.86 -26.17
N ILE A 121 21.46 -0.22 -25.63
CA ILE A 121 20.81 -1.29 -26.42
C ILE A 121 19.32 -1.38 -26.05
N GLY A 122 19.00 -1.64 -24.78
CA GLY A 122 17.61 -1.80 -24.39
C GLY A 122 17.37 -2.68 -23.17
N ILE A 123 16.10 -3.05 -23.00
CA ILE A 123 15.63 -3.95 -21.95
C ILE A 123 15.11 -5.23 -22.61
N THR A 124 15.58 -6.37 -22.15
CA THR A 124 15.05 -7.69 -22.53
C THR A 124 14.26 -8.25 -21.35
N ILE A 125 13.00 -8.62 -21.57
CA ILE A 125 12.09 -9.17 -20.56
C ILE A 125 11.73 -10.60 -20.97
N THR A 126 11.87 -11.53 -20.03
CA THR A 126 11.47 -12.94 -20.22
C THR A 126 10.49 -13.36 -19.15
N SER A 127 9.57 -14.27 -19.48
CA SER A 127 8.62 -14.82 -18.51
C SER A 127 8.27 -16.25 -18.85
N THR A 128 8.11 -17.12 -17.85
CA THR A 128 7.63 -18.50 -18.03
C THR A 128 6.11 -18.57 -18.10
N GLY A 129 5.39 -17.66 -17.43
CA GLY A 129 3.93 -17.49 -17.53
C GLY A 129 3.59 -16.23 -18.32
N ALA A 130 2.36 -16.12 -18.81
CA ALA A 130 1.87 -14.86 -19.38
C ALA A 130 1.81 -13.79 -18.28
N ALA A 131 2.40 -12.63 -18.52
CA ALA A 131 2.50 -11.56 -17.53
C ALA A 131 2.43 -10.17 -18.19
N SER A 132 2.15 -9.16 -17.36
CA SER A 132 2.28 -7.74 -17.74
C SER A 132 3.40 -7.13 -16.90
N ALA A 133 4.53 -6.81 -17.54
CA ALA A 133 5.70 -6.25 -16.87
C ALA A 133 5.61 -4.72 -16.82
N PRO A 134 5.57 -4.10 -15.62
CA PRO A 134 5.60 -2.65 -15.51
C PRO A 134 7.02 -2.12 -15.73
N ILE A 135 7.17 -1.15 -16.62
CA ILE A 135 8.43 -0.45 -16.88
C ILE A 135 8.23 1.03 -16.60
N THR A 136 9.04 1.58 -15.73
CA THR A 136 9.01 2.98 -15.33
C THR A 136 9.98 3.81 -16.16
N GLY A 137 9.59 5.04 -16.52
CA GLY A 137 10.44 6.00 -17.25
C GLY A 137 10.37 5.88 -18.77
N ILE A 138 9.70 4.88 -19.32
CA ILE A 138 9.54 4.64 -20.75
C ILE A 138 8.08 4.66 -21.14
N CYS A 139 7.71 5.34 -22.21
CA CYS A 139 6.42 5.22 -22.83
C CYS A 139 6.55 4.39 -24.11
N SER A 140 6.18 3.10 -24.04
CA SER A 140 6.14 2.19 -25.18
C SER A 140 4.70 2.01 -25.60
N SER A 141 4.23 2.29 -26.71
CA SER A 141 2.88 2.16 -27.29
C SER A 141 1.72 2.78 -26.47
N ALA A 142 1.55 2.40 -25.22
CA ALA A 142 0.58 2.98 -24.29
C ALA A 142 1.22 3.05 -22.89
N CYS A 143 1.07 4.20 -22.21
CA CYS A 143 1.60 4.40 -20.87
C CYS A 143 0.62 5.23 -20.03
N GLU A 144 0.65 5.00 -18.72
CA GLU A 144 0.02 5.86 -17.73
C GLU A 144 1.07 6.77 -17.10
N ASN A 145 0.69 8.00 -16.74
CA ASN A 145 1.55 8.89 -15.95
C ASN A 145 1.17 8.78 -14.48
N TYR A 146 2.17 8.48 -13.63
CA TYR A 146 1.99 8.41 -12.20
C TYR A 146 3.14 9.14 -11.50
N GLY A 147 2.81 10.12 -10.70
CA GLY A 147 3.80 10.91 -9.97
C GLY A 147 4.82 11.62 -10.89
N GLY A 148 4.41 12.03 -12.08
CA GLY A 148 5.27 12.68 -13.08
C GLY A 148 6.12 11.71 -13.91
N THR A 149 5.96 10.40 -13.71
CA THR A 149 6.74 9.38 -14.44
C THR A 149 5.83 8.50 -15.28
N ASN A 150 6.24 8.20 -16.50
CA ASN A 150 5.52 7.29 -17.38
C ASN A 150 5.73 5.84 -16.94
N ILE A 151 4.65 5.06 -16.94
CA ILE A 151 4.67 3.62 -16.65
C ILE A 151 4.03 2.91 -17.83
N SER A 152 4.81 2.07 -18.51
CA SER A 152 4.30 1.17 -19.54
C SER A 152 4.07 -0.22 -18.97
N LYS A 153 2.97 -0.85 -19.36
CA LYS A 153 2.67 -2.25 -19.07
C LYS A 153 2.97 -3.08 -20.31
N ILE A 154 4.06 -3.82 -20.26
CA ILE A 154 4.53 -4.61 -21.40
C ILE A 154 3.98 -6.03 -21.30
N PRO A 155 3.11 -6.46 -22.22
CA PRO A 155 2.63 -7.84 -22.25
C PRO A 155 3.77 -8.78 -22.63
N VAL A 156 4.03 -9.78 -21.79
CA VAL A 156 5.02 -10.83 -22.02
C VAL A 156 4.27 -12.16 -22.15
N PRO A 157 4.33 -12.83 -23.30
CA PRO A 157 3.66 -14.12 -23.46
C PRO A 157 4.33 -15.22 -22.60
N ALA A 158 3.57 -16.29 -22.33
CA ALA A 158 4.12 -17.45 -21.64
C ALA A 158 5.31 -18.04 -22.43
N ASN A 159 6.40 -18.33 -21.72
CA ASN A 159 7.69 -18.77 -22.28
C ASN A 159 8.24 -17.82 -23.36
N GLY A 160 7.91 -16.55 -23.23
CA GLY A 160 8.22 -15.51 -24.20
C GLY A 160 9.36 -14.59 -23.81
N THR A 161 9.83 -13.83 -24.80
CA THR A 161 10.83 -12.78 -24.65
C THR A 161 10.34 -11.54 -25.38
N VAL A 162 10.43 -10.39 -24.72
CA VAL A 162 10.15 -9.06 -25.31
C VAL A 162 11.38 -8.20 -25.19
N ASN A 163 11.75 -7.51 -26.29
CA ASN A 163 12.86 -6.56 -26.33
C ASN A 163 12.33 -5.14 -26.52
N ILE A 164 12.77 -4.23 -25.69
CA ILE A 164 12.44 -2.80 -25.72
C ILE A 164 13.73 -2.06 -26.01
N PRO A 165 13.92 -1.53 -27.24
CA PRO A 165 15.08 -0.74 -27.57
C PRO A 165 15.05 0.60 -26.81
N LEU A 166 16.22 1.08 -26.37
CA LEU A 166 16.44 2.39 -25.78
C LEU A 166 17.38 3.17 -26.70
N PHE A 167 16.86 4.28 -27.21
CA PHE A 167 17.58 5.16 -28.12
C PHE A 167 18.17 6.34 -27.36
#